data_a2ecfdd6d2f87fa931a07e28f393a94f
#
_entry.id   a2ecfdd6d2f87fa931a07e28f393a94f
#
_cell.length_a   1.000
_cell.length_b   1.000
_cell.length_c   1.000
_cell.angle_alpha   90.00
_cell.angle_beta   90.00
_cell.angle_gamma   90.00
#
_symmetry.space_group_name_H-M   'P 1'
#
loop_
_entity.id
_entity.type
_entity.pdbx_description
1 polymer ?
#
loop_
_entity_poly.entity_id
_entity_poly.type
_entity_poly.pdbx_seq_one_letter_code
_entity_poly.pdbx_strand_id
1 'polypeptide(L)'
;MIHHLSIAARDPQHVACVLAELMGGKAVPFPPNPGSFFALQLDEYGSGVEVYPAGTELQPGGTTGGSFVKKEARGYGPTHFALSVTTDADKVEAIAARAGWQCFCCNRGPFHVIEVWVENESMVEILPPEFAREYLAFTRPDKVTAAMTAASPATARHRAT
;
A
#
# COMPACT_ATOMS: atom_id res chain seq x y z
N MET A 1 4.70 -10.89 8.63
CA MET A 1 4.47 -10.67 7.16
C MET A 1 3.02 -10.27 6.98
N ILE A 2 2.74 -9.28 6.13
CA ILE A 2 1.37 -8.93 5.71
C ILE A 2 1.14 -9.63 4.37
N HIS A 3 0.13 -10.52 4.29
CA HIS A 3 -0.16 -11.26 3.06
C HIS A 3 -1.06 -10.47 2.11
N HIS A 4 -2.06 -9.79 2.65
CA HIS A 4 -2.90 -8.90 1.86
C HIS A 4 -3.38 -7.71 2.70
N LEU A 5 -3.85 -6.72 2.00
CA LEU A 5 -4.60 -5.59 2.54
C LEU A 5 -5.75 -5.27 1.58
N SER A 6 -6.65 -4.40 2.01
CA SER A 6 -7.80 -4.02 1.20
C SER A 6 -7.85 -2.50 1.02
N ILE A 7 -8.24 -2.08 -0.18
CA ILE A 7 -8.51 -0.68 -0.52
C ILE A 7 -9.89 -0.54 -1.17
N ALA A 8 -10.44 0.66 -1.16
CA ALA A 8 -11.68 0.98 -1.87
C ALA A 8 -11.36 1.74 -3.16
N ALA A 9 -12.14 1.49 -4.23
CA ALA A 9 -11.97 2.14 -5.52
C ALA A 9 -13.33 2.35 -6.21
N ARG A 10 -13.43 3.34 -7.10
CA ARG A 10 -14.63 3.57 -7.91
C ARG A 10 -14.79 2.49 -8.97
N ASP A 11 -13.69 2.08 -9.57
CA ASP A 11 -13.63 0.97 -10.52
C ASP A 11 -12.68 -0.14 -10.00
N PRO A 12 -13.15 -1.05 -9.14
CA PRO A 12 -12.32 -2.09 -8.54
C PRO A 12 -11.66 -3.01 -9.57
N GLN A 13 -12.33 -3.30 -10.69
CA GLN A 13 -11.77 -4.15 -11.73
C GLN A 13 -10.57 -3.49 -12.40
N HIS A 14 -10.71 -2.24 -12.80
CA HIS A 14 -9.63 -1.48 -13.41
C HIS A 14 -8.44 -1.35 -12.45
N VAL A 15 -8.70 -0.94 -11.21
CA VAL A 15 -7.66 -0.78 -10.18
C VAL A 15 -6.93 -2.09 -9.91
N ALA A 16 -7.65 -3.20 -9.75
CA ALA A 16 -7.03 -4.50 -9.53
C ALA A 16 -6.17 -4.94 -10.73
N CYS A 17 -6.60 -4.67 -11.96
CA CYS A 17 -5.80 -4.97 -13.16
C CYS A 17 -4.50 -4.16 -13.19
N VAL A 18 -4.54 -2.86 -12.87
CA VAL A 18 -3.34 -2.00 -12.85
C VAL A 18 -2.38 -2.42 -11.73
N LEU A 19 -2.89 -2.67 -10.51
CA LEU A 19 -2.07 -3.17 -9.40
C LEU A 19 -1.43 -4.53 -9.72
N ALA A 20 -2.19 -5.46 -10.32
CA ALA A 20 -1.67 -6.75 -10.74
C ALA A 20 -0.55 -6.59 -11.80
N GLU A 21 -0.69 -5.66 -12.74
CA GLU A 21 0.37 -5.36 -13.71
C GLU A 21 1.63 -4.80 -13.06
N LEU A 22 1.48 -3.88 -12.08
CA LEU A 22 2.59 -3.34 -11.29
C LEU A 22 3.35 -4.46 -10.53
N MET A 23 2.60 -5.41 -9.97
CA MET A 23 3.16 -6.55 -9.23
C MET A 23 3.71 -7.66 -10.15
N GLY A 24 3.42 -7.64 -11.45
CA GLY A 24 3.74 -8.73 -12.37
C GLY A 24 2.84 -9.96 -12.16
N GLY A 25 1.65 -9.77 -11.63
CA GLY A 25 0.71 -10.79 -11.23
C GLY A 25 -0.58 -10.83 -12.05
N LYS A 26 -1.71 -11.14 -11.41
CA LYS A 26 -3.01 -11.29 -12.05
C LYS A 26 -4.16 -10.77 -11.19
N ALA A 27 -5.11 -10.06 -11.81
CA ALA A 27 -6.38 -9.69 -11.20
C ALA A 27 -7.44 -10.79 -11.39
N VAL A 28 -8.20 -11.08 -10.33
CA VAL A 28 -9.31 -12.04 -10.34
C VAL A 28 -10.52 -11.45 -9.60
N PRO A 29 -11.76 -11.86 -9.92
CA PRO A 29 -12.92 -11.50 -9.11
C PRO A 29 -12.77 -11.99 -7.67
N PHE A 30 -13.34 -11.23 -6.72
CA PHE A 30 -13.36 -11.59 -5.30
C PHE A 30 -14.82 -11.86 -4.85
N PRO A 31 -15.30 -13.13 -4.94
CA PRO A 31 -16.70 -13.48 -4.74
C PRO A 31 -17.32 -13.12 -3.39
N PRO A 32 -16.57 -13.09 -2.25
CA PRO A 32 -17.15 -12.75 -0.95
C PRO A 32 -17.85 -11.38 -0.89
N ASN A 33 -17.41 -10.42 -1.71
CA ASN A 33 -18.09 -9.13 -1.86
C ASN A 33 -18.32 -8.83 -3.35
N PRO A 34 -19.56 -8.91 -3.87
CA PRO A 34 -19.84 -8.69 -5.29
C PRO A 34 -19.32 -7.34 -5.79
N GLY A 35 -18.67 -7.36 -6.96
CA GLY A 35 -18.04 -6.19 -7.55
C GLY A 35 -16.62 -5.91 -7.06
N SER A 36 -16.08 -6.72 -6.15
CA SER A 36 -14.69 -6.66 -5.70
C SER A 36 -13.79 -7.53 -6.54
N PHE A 37 -12.51 -7.17 -6.55
CA PHE A 37 -11.44 -7.89 -7.25
C PHE A 37 -10.24 -8.07 -6.34
N PHE A 38 -9.39 -9.03 -6.67
CA PHE A 38 -8.14 -9.28 -5.98
C PHE A 38 -6.98 -9.20 -6.97
N ALA A 39 -6.06 -8.27 -6.75
CA ALA A 39 -4.79 -8.20 -7.45
C ALA A 39 -3.79 -9.09 -6.74
N LEU A 40 -3.45 -10.24 -7.34
CA LEU A 40 -2.55 -11.25 -6.80
C LEU A 40 -1.15 -11.09 -7.38
N GLN A 41 -0.11 -11.13 -6.55
CA GLN A 41 1.28 -11.13 -6.99
C GLN A 41 1.74 -12.49 -7.51
N LEU A 42 1.03 -13.58 -7.16
CA LEU A 42 1.35 -14.97 -7.53
C LEU A 42 2.70 -15.46 -6.95
N ASP A 43 3.12 -14.90 -5.84
CA ASP A 43 4.28 -15.35 -5.07
C ASP A 43 3.93 -16.55 -4.16
N GLU A 44 4.94 -17.11 -3.50
CA GLU A 44 4.77 -18.23 -2.55
C GLU A 44 4.03 -17.85 -1.26
N TYR A 45 3.82 -16.55 -1.00
CA TYR A 45 3.20 -16.01 0.20
C TYR A 45 1.72 -15.65 0.02
N GLY A 46 1.20 -15.72 -1.20
CA GLY A 46 -0.16 -15.32 -1.52
C GLY A 46 -0.38 -13.81 -1.37
N SER A 47 0.66 -13.02 -1.66
CA SER A 47 0.61 -11.57 -1.52
C SER A 47 -0.37 -10.93 -2.50
N GLY A 48 -1.14 -9.93 -2.04
CA GLY A 48 -2.05 -9.24 -2.93
C GLY A 48 -2.81 -8.09 -2.28
N VAL A 49 -3.62 -7.44 -3.11
CA VAL A 49 -4.48 -6.31 -2.73
C VAL A 49 -5.92 -6.61 -3.11
N GLU A 50 -6.81 -6.70 -2.13
CA GLU A 50 -8.25 -6.76 -2.37
C GLU A 50 -8.77 -5.36 -2.67
N VAL A 51 -9.55 -5.23 -3.75
CA VAL A 51 -10.10 -3.94 -4.18
C VAL A 51 -11.61 -4.01 -4.11
N TYR A 52 -12.19 -3.25 -3.18
CA TYR A 52 -13.63 -3.17 -2.95
C TYR A 52 -14.25 -1.96 -3.65
N PRO A 53 -15.55 -2.02 -4.01
CA PRO A 53 -16.28 -0.83 -4.46
C PRO A 53 -16.20 0.30 -3.43
N ALA A 54 -16.02 1.53 -3.89
CA ALA A 54 -16.03 2.72 -3.04
C ALA A 54 -17.30 2.76 -2.17
N GLY A 55 -17.12 3.10 -0.89
CA GLY A 55 -18.19 3.06 0.11
C GLY A 55 -18.44 1.70 0.75
N THR A 56 -17.60 0.68 0.45
CA THR A 56 -17.62 -0.59 1.20
C THR A 56 -16.98 -0.40 2.57
N GLU A 57 -17.68 -0.75 3.65
CA GLU A 57 -17.14 -0.85 5.00
C GLU A 57 -17.20 -2.30 5.49
N LEU A 58 -16.16 -2.73 6.18
CA LEU A 58 -16.14 -3.99 6.93
C LEU A 58 -16.58 -3.70 8.37
N GLN A 59 -17.56 -4.47 8.85
CA GLN A 59 -18.06 -4.38 10.21
C GLN A 59 -17.95 -5.74 10.91
N PRO A 60 -17.83 -5.76 12.26
CA PRO A 60 -17.83 -7.00 13.01
C PRO A 60 -19.10 -7.81 12.77
N GLY A 61 -18.97 -9.05 12.30
CA GLY A 61 -20.09 -9.98 12.03
C GLY A 61 -20.20 -11.11 13.05
N GLY A 62 -19.54 -10.98 14.21
CA GLY A 62 -19.53 -12.02 15.24
C GLY A 62 -18.83 -13.30 14.78
N THR A 63 -19.37 -14.45 15.14
CA THR A 63 -18.80 -15.77 14.81
C THR A 63 -18.85 -16.13 13.32
N THR A 64 -19.62 -15.38 12.52
CA THR A 64 -19.73 -15.60 11.08
C THR A 64 -18.68 -14.83 10.27
N GLY A 65 -17.79 -14.08 10.94
CA GLY A 65 -16.77 -13.25 10.31
C GLY A 65 -17.25 -11.82 10.05
N GLY A 66 -16.44 -11.03 9.34
CA GLY A 66 -16.78 -9.66 8.96
C GLY A 66 -17.93 -9.58 7.97
N SER A 67 -18.75 -8.56 8.07
CA SER A 67 -19.83 -8.25 7.13
C SER A 67 -19.51 -7.02 6.31
N PHE A 68 -19.94 -7.01 5.04
CA PHE A 68 -19.77 -5.89 4.13
C PHE A 68 -21.02 -5.01 4.16
N VAL A 69 -20.84 -3.71 4.38
CA VAL A 69 -21.92 -2.72 4.40
C VAL A 69 -21.57 -1.61 3.41
N LYS A 70 -22.58 -1.14 2.66
CA LYS A 70 -22.39 -0.02 1.72
C LYS A 70 -22.74 1.29 2.40
N LYS A 71 -21.83 2.27 2.31
CA LYS A 71 -22.00 3.64 2.78
C LYS A 71 -21.56 4.66 1.75
N GLU A 72 -21.70 5.94 2.08
CA GLU A 72 -21.14 7.02 1.27
C GLU A 72 -19.61 6.90 1.16
N ALA A 73 -19.09 7.00 -0.07
CA ALA A 73 -17.65 6.97 -0.28
C ALA A 73 -17.02 8.24 0.31
N ARG A 74 -15.88 8.08 0.98
CA ARG A 74 -15.06 9.18 1.48
C ARG A 74 -13.88 9.38 0.52
N GLY A 75 -13.45 10.64 0.33
CA GLY A 75 -12.28 10.98 -0.45
C GLY A 75 -10.97 10.59 0.25
N TYR A 76 -9.98 11.48 0.21
CA TYR A 76 -8.65 11.23 0.78
C TYR A 76 -8.68 10.70 2.21
N GLY A 77 -7.79 9.75 2.49
CA GLY A 77 -7.62 9.16 3.81
C GLY A 77 -6.14 8.91 4.14
N PRO A 78 -5.81 8.61 5.41
CA PRO A 78 -4.44 8.34 5.82
C PRO A 78 -3.96 6.94 5.44
N THR A 79 -4.85 6.08 4.97
CA THR A 79 -4.50 4.68 4.63
C THR A 79 -3.63 4.67 3.38
N HIS A 80 -2.41 4.21 3.53
CA HIS A 80 -1.47 3.94 2.45
C HIS A 80 -0.58 2.77 2.84
N PHE A 81 0.15 2.23 1.88
CA PHE A 81 1.08 1.14 2.11
C PHE A 81 2.22 1.18 1.11
N ALA A 82 3.35 0.58 1.49
CA ALA A 82 4.49 0.37 0.61
C ALA A 82 4.42 -1.03 -0.01
N LEU A 83 4.62 -1.10 -1.32
CA LEU A 83 4.54 -2.32 -2.12
C LEU A 83 5.82 -2.53 -2.91
N SER A 84 6.58 -3.56 -2.56
CA SER A 84 7.72 -3.98 -3.38
C SER A 84 7.23 -4.69 -4.64
N VAL A 85 7.79 -4.30 -5.78
CA VAL A 85 7.44 -4.86 -7.09
C VAL A 85 8.70 -5.32 -7.82
N THR A 86 8.54 -6.21 -8.81
CA THR A 86 9.62 -6.62 -9.71
C THR A 86 9.78 -5.68 -10.92
N THR A 87 8.79 -4.82 -11.11
CA THR A 87 8.74 -3.82 -12.20
C THR A 87 9.72 -2.68 -11.92
N ASP A 88 10.46 -2.25 -12.94
CA ASP A 88 11.36 -1.09 -12.85
C ASP A 88 10.61 0.25 -12.76
N ALA A 89 11.33 1.31 -12.36
CA ALA A 89 10.74 2.62 -12.10
C ALA A 89 10.08 3.23 -13.35
N ASP A 90 10.76 3.19 -14.50
CA ASP A 90 10.24 3.78 -15.75
C ASP A 90 8.92 3.10 -16.18
N LYS A 91 8.85 1.79 -16.00
CA LYS A 91 7.64 1.02 -16.31
C LYS A 91 6.52 1.29 -15.30
N VAL A 92 6.82 1.49 -14.03
CA VAL A 92 5.83 1.92 -13.02
C VAL A 92 5.19 3.25 -13.44
N GLU A 93 6.01 4.24 -13.81
CA GLU A 93 5.52 5.54 -14.29
C GLU A 93 4.66 5.41 -15.54
N ALA A 94 5.08 4.60 -16.52
CA ALA A 94 4.33 4.35 -17.73
C ALA A 94 2.96 3.67 -17.47
N ILE A 95 2.91 2.72 -16.52
CA ILE A 95 1.66 2.05 -16.11
C ILE A 95 0.72 3.06 -15.45
N ALA A 96 1.20 3.86 -14.50
CA ALA A 96 0.40 4.87 -13.82
C ALA A 96 -0.13 5.92 -14.79
N ALA A 97 0.70 6.41 -15.71
CA ALA A 97 0.32 7.37 -16.73
C ALA A 97 -0.79 6.81 -17.65
N ARG A 98 -0.68 5.56 -18.09
CA ARG A 98 -1.71 4.89 -18.90
C ARG A 98 -3.02 4.70 -18.14
N ALA A 99 -2.97 4.48 -16.83
CA ALA A 99 -4.14 4.41 -15.97
C ALA A 99 -4.77 5.77 -15.66
N GLY A 100 -4.12 6.89 -16.03
CA GLY A 100 -4.57 8.24 -15.70
C GLY A 100 -4.34 8.62 -14.23
N TRP A 101 -3.40 7.97 -13.56
CA TRP A 101 -3.08 8.17 -12.15
C TRP A 101 -1.89 9.09 -11.98
N GLN A 102 -1.93 9.95 -10.96
CA GLN A 102 -0.78 10.74 -10.54
C GLN A 102 0.33 9.83 -10.02
N CYS A 103 1.57 10.16 -10.39
CA CYS A 103 2.73 9.36 -10.05
C CYS A 103 3.93 10.29 -9.80
N PHE A 104 4.63 10.11 -8.67
CA PHE A 104 5.73 10.98 -8.27
C PHE A 104 6.88 10.16 -7.66
N CYS A 105 8.10 10.33 -8.18
CA CYS A 105 9.28 9.81 -7.52
C CYS A 105 9.66 10.73 -6.36
N CYS A 106 9.64 10.21 -5.13
CA CYS A 106 9.84 10.97 -3.91
C CYS A 106 11.06 10.47 -3.13
N ASN A 107 11.93 11.42 -2.74
CA ASN A 107 13.05 11.16 -1.85
C ASN A 107 12.60 11.34 -0.39
N ARG A 108 12.65 10.26 0.40
CA ARG A 108 12.34 10.25 1.85
C ARG A 108 13.59 10.46 2.72
N GLY A 109 14.73 10.81 2.13
CA GLY A 109 16.03 10.94 2.78
C GLY A 109 16.80 9.64 2.73
N PRO A 110 16.52 8.62 3.58
CA PRO A 110 17.24 7.35 3.58
C PRO A 110 16.85 6.38 2.44
N PHE A 111 15.73 6.61 1.78
CA PHE A 111 15.24 5.78 0.67
C PHE A 111 14.34 6.58 -0.26
N HIS A 112 14.08 6.03 -1.45
CA HIS A 112 13.15 6.58 -2.42
C HIS A 112 11.89 5.72 -2.51
N VAL A 113 10.79 6.34 -2.94
CA VAL A 113 9.52 5.68 -3.26
C VAL A 113 8.94 6.29 -4.53
N ILE A 114 8.10 5.55 -5.22
CA ILE A 114 7.21 6.11 -6.24
C ILE A 114 5.81 6.15 -5.66
N GLU A 115 5.31 7.35 -5.33
CA GLU A 115 3.92 7.53 -4.96
C GLU A 115 3.04 7.34 -6.20
N VAL A 116 2.20 6.33 -6.19
CA VAL A 116 1.16 6.11 -7.19
C VAL A 116 -0.19 6.38 -6.54
N TRP A 117 -0.92 7.36 -7.05
CA TRP A 117 -2.22 7.76 -6.53
C TRP A 117 -3.34 7.06 -7.28
N VAL A 118 -3.76 5.91 -6.75
CA VAL A 118 -4.84 5.07 -7.29
C VAL A 118 -6.11 5.90 -7.42
N GLU A 119 -6.66 6.00 -8.65
CA GLU A 119 -7.79 6.86 -9.00
C GLU A 119 -7.64 8.33 -8.54
N ASN A 120 -6.40 8.77 -8.29
CA ASN A 120 -6.04 10.08 -7.74
C ASN A 120 -6.62 10.36 -6.33
N GLU A 121 -6.90 9.31 -5.55
CA GLU A 121 -7.50 9.41 -4.22
C GLU A 121 -6.72 8.62 -3.15
N SER A 122 -6.25 7.42 -3.45
CA SER A 122 -5.56 6.55 -2.50
C SER A 122 -4.10 6.36 -2.88
N MET A 123 -3.18 6.56 -1.93
CA MET A 123 -1.75 6.45 -2.19
C MET A 123 -1.24 5.02 -1.99
N VAL A 124 -0.40 4.57 -2.92
CA VAL A 124 0.46 3.39 -2.77
C VAL A 124 1.89 3.83 -3.05
N GLU A 125 2.80 3.55 -2.12
CA GLU A 125 4.24 3.75 -2.33
C GLU A 125 4.83 2.52 -3.02
N ILE A 126 5.13 2.62 -4.30
CA ILE A 126 5.74 1.55 -5.07
C ILE A 126 7.26 1.57 -4.86
N LEU A 127 7.80 0.40 -4.55
CA LEU A 127 9.22 0.15 -4.36
C LEU A 127 9.74 -0.77 -5.48
N PRO A 128 10.26 -0.22 -6.59
CA PRO A 128 11.04 -0.98 -7.56
C PRO A 128 12.24 -1.66 -6.90
N PRO A 129 12.92 -2.63 -7.55
CA PRO A 129 13.95 -3.43 -6.90
C PRO A 129 15.10 -2.63 -6.26
N GLU A 130 15.47 -1.48 -6.81
CA GLU A 130 16.48 -0.61 -6.23
C GLU A 130 15.97 0.12 -4.98
N PHE A 131 14.77 0.70 -5.02
CA PHE A 131 14.16 1.39 -3.88
C PHE A 131 13.79 0.43 -2.76
N ALA A 132 13.36 -0.79 -3.09
CA ALA A 132 13.14 -1.85 -2.12
C ALA A 132 14.43 -2.19 -1.35
N ARG A 133 15.60 -2.21 -2.02
CA ARG A 133 16.89 -2.42 -1.34
C ARG A 133 17.22 -1.28 -0.38
N GLU A 134 17.00 -0.02 -0.78
CA GLU A 134 17.19 1.15 0.09
C GLU A 134 16.26 1.08 1.33
N TYR A 135 14.98 0.84 1.10
CA TYR A 135 13.96 0.71 2.15
C TYR A 135 14.32 -0.39 3.16
N LEU A 136 14.67 -1.58 2.68
CA LEU A 136 15.07 -2.70 3.54
C LEU A 136 16.38 -2.42 4.28
N ALA A 137 17.33 -1.71 3.66
CA ALA A 137 18.57 -1.30 4.34
C ALA A 137 18.31 -0.29 5.47
N PHE A 138 17.33 0.60 5.30
CA PHE A 138 16.93 1.57 6.33
C PHE A 138 16.13 0.92 7.46
N THR A 139 15.20 0.00 7.13
CA THR A 139 14.29 -0.64 8.10
C THR A 139 14.91 -1.83 8.82
N ARG A 140 16.19 -2.09 8.65
CA ARG A 140 16.90 -3.12 9.42
C ARG A 140 16.77 -2.85 10.93
N PRO A 141 16.53 -3.88 11.77
CA PRO A 141 16.30 -3.71 13.21
C PRO A 141 17.39 -2.93 13.94
N ASP A 142 18.67 -3.14 13.57
CA ASP A 142 19.82 -2.42 14.12
C ASP A 142 19.77 -0.90 13.79
N LYS A 143 19.36 -0.54 12.57
CA LYS A 143 19.26 0.84 12.12
C LYS A 143 18.07 1.56 12.75
N VAL A 144 16.90 0.92 12.76
CA VAL A 144 15.69 1.51 13.37
C VAL A 144 15.90 1.76 14.85
N THR A 145 16.47 0.79 15.59
CA THR A 145 16.76 0.93 17.01
C THR A 145 17.74 2.09 17.28
N ALA A 146 18.81 2.22 16.48
CA ALA A 146 19.76 3.32 16.62
C ALA A 146 19.11 4.69 16.38
N ALA A 147 18.26 4.81 15.35
CA ALA A 147 17.56 6.05 15.05
C ALA A 147 16.57 6.45 16.15
N MET A 148 15.82 5.49 16.71
CA MET A 148 14.89 5.71 17.82
C MET A 148 15.64 6.15 19.09
N THR A 149 16.80 5.56 19.38
CA THR A 149 17.63 5.93 20.55
C THR A 149 18.19 7.35 20.39
N ALA A 150 18.60 7.73 19.18
CA ALA A 150 19.12 9.06 18.89
C ALA A 150 18.04 10.15 18.95
N ALA A 151 16.79 9.81 18.62
CA ALA A 151 15.65 10.73 18.64
C ALA A 151 15.00 10.89 20.04
N SER A 152 15.36 10.06 21.02
CA SER A 152 14.87 10.22 22.42
C SER A 152 15.43 11.51 23.03
N PRO A 153 14.60 12.48 23.44
CA PRO A 153 15.10 13.67 24.12
C PRO A 153 15.82 13.24 25.41
N ALA A 154 17.05 13.69 25.57
CA ALA A 154 17.80 13.51 26.81
C ALA A 154 16.92 13.99 27.96
N THR A 155 16.59 13.09 28.90
CA THR A 155 15.87 13.40 30.12
C THR A 155 16.60 14.55 30.80
N ALA A 156 16.02 15.74 30.79
CA ALA A 156 16.51 16.89 31.55
C ALA A 156 16.56 16.44 33.00
N ARG A 157 17.76 16.17 33.49
CA ARG A 157 17.98 15.94 34.91
C ARG A 157 17.68 17.26 35.61
N HIS A 158 16.52 17.34 36.24
CA HIS A 158 16.23 18.39 37.22
C HIS A 158 17.22 18.23 38.37
N ARG A 159 18.24 19.05 38.41
CA ARG A 159 18.99 19.28 39.63
C ARG A 159 18.09 20.13 40.54
N ALA A 160 17.50 19.49 41.56
CA ALA A 160 16.98 20.21 42.71
C ALA A 160 18.17 20.82 43.48
N THR A 161 18.18 22.11 43.58
CA THR A 161 18.92 22.88 44.58
C THR A 161 17.97 23.27 45.70
#